data_a77560b288edef5bebc33cf788768704
#
_entry.id   a77560b288edef5bebc33cf788768704
#
_cell.length_a   1.000
_cell.length_b   1.000
_cell.length_c   1.000
_cell.angle_alpha   90.00
_cell.angle_beta   90.00
_cell.angle_gamma   90.00
#
_symmetry.space_group_name_H-M   'P 1'
#
loop_
_entity.id
_entity.type
_entity.pdbx_description
1 polymer ?
#
loop_
_entity_poly.entity_id
_entity_poly.type
_entity_poly.pdbx_seq_one_letter_code
_entity_poly.pdbx_strand_id
1 'polypeptide(L)'
;GGAGGRGLAGRYGRSPRPREQQRHRPYLPIREAEDLAAVIHAIGGEAAVVGHSSGAVLALFAAAEGVPMTHLFLSEPPFRFGEGEPSGDLPERLQSLIDDGHADEAVVLFQREAVGLPDPVIEQIRASPMFAALVPLAQSTVYDAVLTRAVSTPTAAMLGVEVPVTILRGEPTVPIL
;
A
#
# COMPACT_ATOMS: atom_id res chain seq x y z
N GLY A 1 53.83 25.99 -3.73
CA GLY A 1 52.74 25.89 -2.82
C GLY A 1 51.65 25.00 -3.40
N GLY A 2 51.58 23.70 -3.03
CA GLY A 2 50.54 22.79 -3.47
C GLY A 2 49.45 22.68 -2.45
N ALA A 3 48.24 22.99 -2.83
CA ALA A 3 47.04 22.77 -2.02
C ALA A 3 46.47 21.38 -2.31
N GLY A 4 46.61 20.46 -1.37
CA GLY A 4 46.04 19.15 -1.42
C GLY A 4 44.52 19.20 -1.15
N GLY A 5 43.70 18.88 -2.18
CA GLY A 5 42.28 18.66 -2.01
C GLY A 5 42.04 17.33 -1.30
N ARG A 6 41.49 17.37 -0.08
CA ARG A 6 40.98 16.19 0.62
C ARG A 6 39.58 15.90 0.10
N GLY A 7 39.49 14.84 -0.73
CA GLY A 7 38.21 14.29 -1.13
C GLY A 7 37.48 13.69 0.08
N LEU A 8 36.32 14.23 0.41
CA LEU A 8 35.38 13.63 1.34
C LEU A 8 34.73 12.42 0.64
N ALA A 9 35.31 11.23 0.84
CA ALA A 9 34.65 9.99 0.51
C ALA A 9 33.49 9.79 1.50
N GLY A 10 32.28 10.15 1.07
CA GLY A 10 31.06 9.90 1.81
C GLY A 10 30.91 8.38 1.99
N ARG A 11 31.04 7.88 3.19
CA ARG A 11 30.64 6.54 3.55
C ARG A 11 29.10 6.48 3.53
N TYR A 12 28.55 6.09 2.40
CA TYR A 12 27.17 5.61 2.37
C TYR A 12 27.15 4.30 3.18
N GLY A 13 26.79 4.40 4.45
CA GLY A 13 26.43 3.25 5.25
C GLY A 13 25.28 2.54 4.53
N ARG A 14 25.47 1.27 4.16
CA ARG A 14 24.37 0.44 3.67
C ARG A 14 23.33 0.41 4.79
N SER A 15 22.15 1.00 4.51
CA SER A 15 20.98 0.78 5.34
C SER A 15 20.77 -0.73 5.52
N PRO A 16 20.50 -1.23 6.74
CA PRO A 16 20.18 -2.64 6.92
C PRO A 16 19.03 -3.00 5.98
N ARG A 17 19.18 -4.14 5.31
CA ARG A 17 18.21 -4.62 4.31
C ARG A 17 16.83 -4.68 4.97
N PRO A 18 15.77 -4.11 4.36
CA PRO A 18 14.42 -4.06 4.94
C PRO A 18 13.82 -5.43 5.31
N ARG A 19 14.38 -6.52 4.75
CA ARG A 19 13.84 -7.89 4.85
C ARG A 19 13.98 -8.56 6.22
N GLU A 20 14.92 -8.18 7.08
CA GLU A 20 15.12 -8.85 8.37
C GLU A 20 14.30 -8.24 9.53
N GLN A 21 13.91 -6.98 9.44
CA GLN A 21 13.12 -6.33 10.50
C GLN A 21 11.62 -6.60 10.40
N GLN A 22 11.09 -7.01 9.22
CA GLN A 22 9.65 -7.21 9.00
C GLN A 22 9.11 -8.58 9.41
N ARG A 23 9.96 -9.58 9.65
CA ARG A 23 9.55 -10.97 9.89
C ARG A 23 8.86 -11.28 11.23
N HIS A 24 8.73 -10.35 12.17
CA HIS A 24 8.25 -10.67 13.53
C HIS A 24 7.24 -9.70 14.15
N ARG A 25 6.65 -8.77 13.41
CA ARG A 25 5.57 -7.93 13.94
C ARG A 25 4.31 -8.10 13.11
N PRO A 26 3.16 -8.39 13.75
CA PRO A 26 1.90 -8.38 13.03
C PRO A 26 1.70 -7.00 12.38
N TYR A 27 1.24 -7.00 11.14
CA TYR A 27 0.89 -5.77 10.44
C TYR A 27 -0.29 -5.09 11.16
N LEU A 28 -0.15 -3.79 11.42
CA LEU A 28 -1.18 -2.95 12.03
C LEU A 28 -1.31 -1.67 11.20
N PRO A 29 -2.49 -1.35 10.64
CA PRO A 29 -2.71 -0.13 9.86
C PRO A 29 -2.28 1.16 10.58
N ILE A 30 -2.42 1.20 11.91
CA ILE A 30 -2.00 2.36 12.71
C ILE A 30 -0.50 2.65 12.58
N ARG A 31 0.34 1.64 12.35
CA ARG A 31 1.79 1.86 12.18
C ARG A 31 2.11 2.58 10.87
N GLU A 32 1.39 2.26 9.80
CA GLU A 32 1.53 2.99 8.54
C GLU A 32 1.00 4.42 8.65
N ALA A 33 -0.07 4.65 9.40
CA ALA A 33 -0.54 6.00 9.70
C ALA A 33 0.50 6.80 10.50
N GLU A 34 1.17 6.19 11.48
CA GLU A 34 2.29 6.78 12.22
C GLU A 34 3.48 7.11 11.30
N ASP A 35 3.84 6.21 10.38
CA ASP A 35 4.90 6.42 9.40
C ASP A 35 4.54 7.58 8.45
N LEU A 36 3.29 7.66 7.98
CA LEU A 36 2.80 8.79 7.17
C LEU A 36 2.88 10.10 7.95
N ALA A 37 2.47 10.11 9.21
CA ALA A 37 2.58 11.28 10.09
C ALA A 37 4.04 11.73 10.24
N ALA A 38 4.97 10.79 10.41
CA ALA A 38 6.40 11.09 10.51
C ALA A 38 6.95 11.72 9.22
N VAL A 39 6.54 11.23 8.05
CA VAL A 39 6.91 11.80 6.75
C VAL A 39 6.36 13.23 6.61
N ILE A 40 5.08 13.45 6.92
CA ILE A 40 4.44 14.78 6.87
C ILE A 40 5.15 15.74 7.81
N HIS A 41 5.44 15.29 9.03
CA HIS A 41 6.21 16.12 9.99
C HIS A 41 7.58 16.53 9.43
N ALA A 42 8.30 15.60 8.79
CA ALA A 42 9.63 15.84 8.25
C ALA A 42 9.64 16.86 7.08
N ILE A 43 8.53 17.02 6.36
CA ILE A 43 8.42 17.94 5.22
C ILE A 43 7.76 19.29 5.55
N GLY A 44 7.42 19.53 6.82
CA GLY A 44 6.90 20.83 7.25
C GLY A 44 5.65 20.78 8.13
N GLY A 45 5.15 19.58 8.48
CA GLY A 45 4.05 19.38 9.44
C GLY A 45 2.65 19.32 8.83
N GLU A 46 2.48 19.72 7.57
CA GLU A 46 1.22 19.61 6.82
C GLU A 46 1.47 19.24 5.36
N ALA A 47 0.58 18.44 4.76
CA ALA A 47 0.67 18.07 3.35
C ALA A 47 -0.70 17.76 2.75
N ALA A 48 -0.85 17.96 1.44
CA ALA A 48 -1.89 17.27 0.69
C ALA A 48 -1.44 15.82 0.45
N VAL A 49 -2.34 14.87 0.69
CA VAL A 49 -2.07 13.43 0.56
C VAL A 49 -2.87 12.86 -0.59
N VAL A 50 -2.19 12.11 -1.46
CA VAL A 50 -2.84 11.33 -2.53
C VAL A 50 -2.68 9.86 -2.20
N GLY A 51 -3.78 9.16 -1.98
CA GLY A 51 -3.82 7.71 -1.85
C GLY A 51 -4.41 7.07 -3.11
N HIS A 52 -3.84 5.97 -3.55
CA HIS A 52 -4.39 5.17 -4.65
C HIS A 52 -4.69 3.76 -4.18
N SER A 53 -5.84 3.19 -4.58
CA SER A 53 -6.28 1.86 -4.22
C SER A 53 -6.26 1.65 -2.68
N SER A 54 -5.62 0.61 -2.15
CA SER A 54 -5.41 0.39 -0.72
C SER A 54 -4.76 1.58 -0.01
N GLY A 55 -3.84 2.30 -0.69
CA GLY A 55 -3.28 3.55 -0.18
C GLY A 55 -4.31 4.67 0.02
N ALA A 56 -5.42 4.67 -0.72
CA ALA A 56 -6.52 5.60 -0.47
C ALA A 56 -7.29 5.24 0.81
N VAL A 57 -7.47 3.95 1.08
CA VAL A 57 -8.05 3.47 2.35
C VAL A 57 -7.16 3.86 3.52
N LEU A 58 -5.84 3.62 3.40
CA LEU A 58 -4.86 4.00 4.41
C LEU A 58 -4.86 5.51 4.67
N ALA A 59 -4.87 6.33 3.62
CA ALA A 59 -4.85 7.78 3.75
C ALA A 59 -6.10 8.31 4.47
N LEU A 60 -7.27 7.77 4.16
CA LEU A 60 -8.52 8.13 4.87
C LEU A 60 -8.50 7.62 6.32
N PHE A 61 -7.99 6.41 6.56
CA PHE A 61 -7.79 5.89 7.89
C PHE A 61 -6.85 6.79 8.72
N ALA A 62 -5.69 7.16 8.15
CA ALA A 62 -4.73 8.03 8.80
C ALA A 62 -5.31 9.43 9.12
N ALA A 63 -6.13 10.00 8.23
CA ALA A 63 -6.84 11.23 8.51
C ALA A 63 -7.79 11.10 9.71
N ALA A 64 -8.50 9.96 9.82
CA ALA A 64 -9.37 9.66 10.95
C ALA A 64 -8.61 9.47 12.27
N GLU A 65 -7.34 9.01 12.19
CA GLU A 65 -6.43 8.92 13.34
C GLU A 65 -5.75 10.26 13.68
N GLY A 66 -6.11 11.35 12.99
CA GLY A 66 -5.64 12.70 13.29
C GLY A 66 -4.31 13.07 12.65
N VAL A 67 -3.85 12.34 11.63
CA VAL A 67 -2.66 12.74 10.86
C VAL A 67 -2.93 14.07 10.15
N PRO A 68 -2.08 15.11 10.33
CA PRO A 68 -2.35 16.44 9.81
C PRO A 68 -2.24 16.50 8.29
N MET A 69 -3.36 16.77 7.62
CA MET A 69 -3.44 16.89 6.17
C MET A 69 -4.19 18.15 5.78
N THR A 70 -3.75 18.82 4.71
CA THR A 70 -4.43 20.01 4.16
C THR A 70 -5.50 19.62 3.14
N HIS A 71 -5.35 18.50 2.46
CA HIS A 71 -6.31 17.95 1.51
C HIS A 71 -6.04 16.45 1.31
N LEU A 72 -7.10 15.69 1.08
CA LEU A 72 -7.03 14.25 0.84
C LEU A 72 -7.61 13.91 -0.54
N PHE A 73 -6.78 13.34 -1.41
CA PHE A 73 -7.19 12.83 -2.72
C PHE A 73 -7.23 11.30 -2.67
N LEU A 74 -8.42 10.72 -2.84
CA LEU A 74 -8.66 9.27 -2.84
C LEU A 74 -8.87 8.78 -4.26
N SER A 75 -7.86 8.13 -4.84
CA SER A 75 -7.92 7.55 -6.18
C SER A 75 -8.30 6.08 -6.10
N GLU A 76 -9.44 5.73 -6.65
CA GLU A 76 -9.95 4.35 -6.76
C GLU A 76 -9.92 3.58 -5.42
N PRO A 77 -10.47 4.12 -4.31
CA PRO A 77 -10.50 3.42 -3.04
C PRO A 77 -11.35 2.14 -3.14
N PRO A 78 -10.82 0.95 -2.78
CA PRO A 78 -11.51 -0.33 -2.94
C PRO A 78 -12.49 -0.63 -1.80
N PHE A 79 -13.33 0.34 -1.42
CA PHE A 79 -14.41 0.08 -0.46
C PHE A 79 -15.48 -0.82 -1.08
N ARG A 80 -15.84 -1.89 -0.40
CA ARG A 80 -16.76 -2.92 -0.88
C ARG A 80 -18.18 -2.78 -0.33
N PHE A 81 -18.33 -2.15 0.83
CA PHE A 81 -19.64 -1.95 1.50
C PHE A 81 -20.40 -3.26 1.75
N GLY A 82 -19.68 -4.35 1.99
CA GLY A 82 -20.26 -5.68 2.20
C GLY A 82 -20.54 -6.49 0.93
N GLU A 83 -20.19 -5.96 -0.26
CA GLU A 83 -20.43 -6.64 -1.54
C GLU A 83 -19.11 -7.10 -2.18
N GLY A 84 -19.08 -8.34 -2.68
CA GLY A 84 -17.92 -8.87 -3.42
C GLY A 84 -16.60 -8.82 -2.64
N GLU A 85 -16.65 -9.01 -1.33
CA GLU A 85 -15.45 -9.04 -0.50
C GLU A 85 -14.59 -10.26 -0.82
N PRO A 86 -13.25 -10.09 -0.84
CA PRO A 86 -12.33 -11.24 -0.91
C PRO A 86 -12.57 -12.21 0.24
N SER A 87 -12.12 -13.44 0.08
CA SER A 87 -12.17 -14.42 1.18
C SER A 87 -11.49 -13.87 2.44
N GLY A 88 -12.13 -14.08 3.61
CA GLY A 88 -11.64 -13.58 4.89
C GLY A 88 -10.28 -14.14 5.30
N ASP A 89 -9.83 -15.25 4.68
CA ASP A 89 -8.53 -15.89 4.89
C ASP A 89 -7.46 -15.46 3.87
N LEU A 90 -7.79 -14.54 2.97
CA LEU A 90 -6.87 -14.12 1.91
C LEU A 90 -5.50 -13.65 2.45
N PRO A 91 -5.40 -12.80 3.49
CA PRO A 91 -4.11 -12.38 4.01
C PRO A 91 -3.23 -13.54 4.49
N GLU A 92 -3.83 -14.53 5.16
CA GLU A 92 -3.14 -15.71 5.67
C GLU A 92 -2.64 -16.61 4.53
N ARG A 93 -3.44 -16.78 3.47
CA ARG A 93 -3.05 -17.54 2.26
C ARG A 93 -1.91 -16.86 1.51
N LEU A 94 -1.97 -15.53 1.36
CA LEU A 94 -0.90 -14.74 0.77
C LEU A 94 0.40 -14.89 1.56
N GLN A 95 0.33 -14.78 2.91
CA GLN A 95 1.49 -14.94 3.76
C GLN A 95 2.10 -16.34 3.66
N SER A 96 1.26 -17.40 3.63
CA SER A 96 1.75 -18.77 3.47
C SER A 96 2.51 -18.96 2.16
N LEU A 97 2.00 -18.46 1.04
CA LEU A 97 2.69 -18.52 -0.24
C LEU A 97 4.06 -17.82 -0.19
N ILE A 98 4.14 -16.66 0.46
CA ILE A 98 5.39 -15.91 0.58
C ILE A 98 6.39 -16.66 1.47
N ASP A 99 5.95 -17.21 2.60
CA ASP A 99 6.80 -17.96 3.55
C ASP A 99 7.35 -19.25 2.91
N ASP A 100 6.58 -19.88 2.02
CA ASP A 100 6.94 -21.06 1.24
C ASP A 100 7.84 -20.73 0.02
N GLY A 101 8.11 -19.44 -0.24
CA GLY A 101 8.96 -18.99 -1.34
C GLY A 101 8.23 -18.78 -2.67
N HIS A 102 6.90 -18.84 -2.68
CA HIS A 102 6.00 -18.66 -3.84
C HIS A 102 5.47 -17.23 -3.93
N ALA A 103 6.36 -16.24 -3.85
CA ALA A 103 6.00 -14.82 -3.87
C ALA A 103 5.29 -14.39 -5.17
N ASP A 104 5.61 -15.03 -6.29
CA ASP A 104 4.96 -14.82 -7.59
C ASP A 104 3.50 -15.30 -7.59
N GLU A 105 3.22 -16.45 -6.96
CA GLU A 105 1.87 -16.96 -6.80
C GLU A 105 1.05 -16.08 -5.86
N ALA A 106 1.66 -15.50 -4.81
CA ALA A 106 0.99 -14.55 -3.93
C ALA A 106 0.55 -13.29 -4.70
N VAL A 107 1.40 -12.74 -5.59
CA VAL A 107 1.02 -11.61 -6.44
C VAL A 107 -0.16 -11.97 -7.35
N VAL A 108 -0.15 -13.15 -7.97
CA VAL A 108 -1.25 -13.63 -8.83
C VAL A 108 -2.54 -13.81 -8.03
N LEU A 109 -2.46 -14.41 -6.84
CA LEU A 109 -3.62 -14.63 -5.97
C LEU A 109 -4.25 -13.28 -5.56
N PHE A 110 -3.43 -12.31 -5.18
CA PHE A 110 -3.88 -10.97 -4.83
C PHE A 110 -4.58 -10.27 -6.01
N GLN A 111 -3.99 -10.34 -7.21
CA GLN A 111 -4.59 -9.76 -8.42
C GLN A 111 -5.95 -10.38 -8.73
N ARG A 112 -6.09 -11.69 -8.53
CA ARG A 112 -7.33 -12.42 -8.79
C ARG A 112 -8.41 -12.14 -7.75
N GLU A 113 -8.10 -12.29 -6.46
CA GLU A 113 -9.10 -12.26 -5.41
C GLU A 113 -9.33 -10.87 -4.79
N ALA A 114 -8.26 -10.07 -4.60
CA ALA A 114 -8.39 -8.75 -4.02
C ALA A 114 -8.74 -7.68 -5.07
N VAL A 115 -8.04 -7.70 -6.22
CA VAL A 115 -8.26 -6.72 -7.30
C VAL A 115 -9.42 -7.13 -8.20
N GLY A 116 -9.65 -8.45 -8.38
CA GLY A 116 -10.71 -8.98 -9.22
C GLY A 116 -10.36 -8.96 -10.72
N LEU A 117 -9.06 -9.04 -11.06
CA LEU A 117 -8.65 -9.07 -12.46
C LEU A 117 -9.03 -10.39 -13.12
N PRO A 118 -9.53 -10.36 -14.38
CA PRO A 118 -9.74 -11.56 -15.17
C PRO A 118 -8.43 -12.31 -15.46
N ASP A 119 -8.47 -13.66 -15.51
CA ASP A 119 -7.30 -14.48 -15.77
C ASP A 119 -6.50 -14.08 -17.02
N PRO A 120 -7.11 -13.72 -18.17
CA PRO A 120 -6.34 -13.25 -19.33
C PRO A 120 -5.49 -11.99 -19.06
N VAL A 121 -5.99 -11.08 -18.21
CA VAL A 121 -5.26 -9.87 -17.82
C VAL A 121 -4.11 -10.22 -16.89
N ILE A 122 -4.32 -11.14 -15.94
CA ILE A 122 -3.28 -11.63 -15.03
C ILE A 122 -2.15 -12.29 -15.83
N GLU A 123 -2.47 -13.15 -16.81
CA GLU A 123 -1.47 -13.80 -17.66
C GLU A 123 -0.70 -12.78 -18.52
N GLN A 124 -1.35 -11.74 -19.02
CA GLN A 124 -0.68 -10.66 -19.72
C GLN A 124 0.30 -9.91 -18.81
N ILE A 125 -0.10 -9.62 -17.56
CA ILE A 125 0.78 -9.00 -16.55
C ILE A 125 1.95 -9.93 -16.25
N ARG A 126 1.71 -11.23 -16.03
CA ARG A 126 2.78 -12.23 -15.77
C ARG A 126 3.82 -12.29 -16.87
N ALA A 127 3.41 -12.14 -18.14
CA ALA A 127 4.30 -12.14 -19.29
C ALA A 127 5.07 -10.81 -19.46
N SER A 128 4.76 -9.79 -18.68
CA SER A 128 5.38 -8.46 -18.81
C SER A 128 6.58 -8.25 -17.87
N PRO A 129 7.51 -7.35 -18.19
CA PRO A 129 8.57 -6.95 -17.25
C PRO A 129 8.08 -6.39 -15.93
N MET A 130 6.86 -5.85 -15.89
CA MET A 130 6.22 -5.33 -14.68
C MET A 130 6.06 -6.42 -13.61
N PHE A 131 5.72 -7.64 -14.00
CA PHE A 131 5.54 -8.74 -13.04
C PHE A 131 6.83 -9.02 -12.24
N ALA A 132 7.97 -9.03 -12.91
CA ALA A 132 9.26 -9.22 -12.24
C ALA A 132 9.58 -8.11 -11.21
N ALA A 133 9.03 -6.91 -11.41
CA ALA A 133 9.16 -5.81 -10.44
C ALA A 133 8.16 -5.94 -9.27
N LEU A 134 7.00 -6.59 -9.47
CA LEU A 134 6.00 -6.79 -8.42
C LEU A 134 6.38 -7.91 -7.44
N VAL A 135 6.97 -9.01 -7.92
CA VAL A 135 7.30 -10.18 -7.08
C VAL A 135 8.14 -9.83 -5.84
N PRO A 136 9.18 -8.98 -5.89
CA PRO A 136 9.91 -8.57 -4.69
C PRO A 136 9.07 -7.79 -3.67
N LEU A 137 7.92 -7.26 -4.08
CA LEU A 137 6.99 -6.48 -3.27
C LEU A 137 5.80 -7.31 -2.76
N ALA A 138 5.80 -8.64 -2.98
CA ALA A 138 4.68 -9.52 -2.64
C ALA A 138 4.22 -9.38 -1.19
N GLN A 139 5.13 -9.09 -0.24
CA GLN A 139 4.75 -8.89 1.16
C GLN A 139 3.76 -7.72 1.35
N SER A 140 3.81 -6.68 0.51
CA SER A 140 2.86 -5.57 0.60
C SER A 140 1.43 -6.00 0.29
N THR A 141 1.22 -7.04 -0.53
CA THR A 141 -0.12 -7.57 -0.83
C THR A 141 -0.82 -8.14 0.41
N VAL A 142 -0.04 -8.69 1.36
CA VAL A 142 -0.58 -9.14 2.66
C VAL A 142 -1.07 -7.94 3.46
N TYR A 143 -0.28 -6.87 3.51
CA TYR A 143 -0.64 -5.65 4.25
C TYR A 143 -1.87 -4.98 3.66
N ASP A 144 -1.94 -4.87 2.33
CA ASP A 144 -3.10 -4.36 1.62
C ASP A 144 -4.36 -5.19 1.90
N ALA A 145 -4.22 -6.53 1.88
CA ALA A 145 -5.34 -7.42 2.16
C ALA A 145 -5.80 -7.33 3.63
N VAL A 146 -4.89 -7.18 4.60
CA VAL A 146 -5.25 -6.97 6.01
C VAL A 146 -5.98 -5.65 6.19
N LEU A 147 -5.45 -4.56 5.62
CA LEU A 147 -6.05 -3.23 5.70
C LEU A 147 -7.46 -3.21 5.10
N THR A 148 -7.60 -3.67 3.86
CA THR A 148 -8.88 -3.64 3.14
C THR A 148 -9.92 -4.59 3.76
N ARG A 149 -9.50 -5.71 4.35
CA ARG A 149 -10.38 -6.57 5.15
C ARG A 149 -10.88 -5.87 6.43
N ALA A 150 -10.00 -5.13 7.11
CA ALA A 150 -10.34 -4.45 8.36
C ALA A 150 -11.28 -3.26 8.16
N VAL A 151 -11.17 -2.58 7.01
CA VAL A 151 -11.93 -1.36 6.68
C VAL A 151 -12.53 -1.43 5.27
N SER A 152 -13.19 -2.55 4.95
CA SER A 152 -13.92 -2.75 3.67
C SER A 152 -15.06 -1.74 3.47
N THR A 153 -15.56 -1.21 4.57
CA THR A 153 -16.53 -0.11 4.63
C THR A 153 -15.93 1.02 5.48
N PRO A 154 -16.00 2.29 5.04
CA PRO A 154 -15.50 3.40 5.85
C PRO A 154 -16.18 3.43 7.22
N THR A 155 -15.39 3.59 8.27
CA THR A 155 -15.91 3.73 9.65
C THR A 155 -16.56 5.11 9.84
N ALA A 156 -17.35 5.27 10.92
CA ALA A 156 -17.92 6.57 11.26
C ALA A 156 -16.84 7.65 11.46
N ALA A 157 -15.67 7.29 12.03
CA ALA A 157 -14.55 8.21 12.17
C ALA A 157 -13.97 8.63 10.81
N MET A 158 -13.83 7.69 9.86
CA MET A 158 -13.37 7.99 8.51
C MET A 158 -14.34 8.87 7.72
N LEU A 159 -15.66 8.70 7.95
CA LEU A 159 -16.69 9.54 7.33
C LEU A 159 -16.80 10.92 8.00
N GLY A 160 -16.31 11.06 9.21
CA GLY A 160 -16.34 12.30 10.02
C GLY A 160 -15.07 13.16 9.90
N VAL A 161 -14.11 12.83 9.01
CA VAL A 161 -12.91 13.65 8.84
C VAL A 161 -13.27 15.05 8.35
N GLU A 162 -12.63 16.08 8.93
CA GLU A 162 -12.90 17.48 8.58
C GLU A 162 -11.99 17.97 7.42
N VAL A 163 -10.93 17.22 7.08
CA VAL A 163 -10.05 17.55 5.98
C VAL A 163 -10.83 17.49 4.65
N PRO A 164 -10.64 18.47 3.73
CA PRO A 164 -11.26 18.40 2.41
C PRO A 164 -10.88 17.12 1.67
N VAL A 165 -11.89 16.38 1.17
CA VAL A 165 -11.70 15.11 0.47
C VAL A 165 -12.14 15.24 -0.99
N THR A 166 -11.29 14.79 -1.91
CA THR A 166 -11.62 14.64 -3.33
C THR A 166 -11.48 13.18 -3.72
N ILE A 167 -12.55 12.59 -4.27
CA ILE A 167 -12.53 11.23 -4.80
C ILE A 167 -12.25 11.30 -6.28
N LEU A 168 -11.21 10.56 -6.73
CA LEU A 168 -10.84 10.39 -8.11
C LEU A 168 -11.28 9.01 -8.58
N ARG A 169 -12.10 8.97 -9.61
CA ARG A 169 -12.54 7.76 -10.26
C ARG A 169 -12.19 7.83 -11.74
N GLY A 170 -11.49 6.82 -12.24
CA GLY A 170 -11.24 6.67 -13.67
C GLY A 170 -12.51 6.25 -14.43
N GLU A 171 -12.58 6.59 -15.72
CA GLU A 171 -13.55 5.94 -16.57
C GLU A 171 -13.15 4.47 -16.74
N PRO A 172 -14.11 3.52 -16.77
CA PRO A 172 -13.78 2.11 -16.96
C PRO A 172 -13.12 1.91 -18.32
N THR A 173 -11.81 1.71 -18.31
CA THR A 173 -11.05 1.35 -19.52
C THR A 173 -11.19 -0.14 -19.85
N VAL A 174 -11.60 -0.92 -18.85
CA VAL A 174 -12.01 -2.31 -18.99
C VAL A 174 -13.31 -2.42 -18.21
N PRO A 175 -14.40 -2.98 -18.78
CA PRO A 175 -15.56 -3.32 -17.99
C PRO A 175 -15.11 -4.34 -16.94
N ILE A 176 -14.91 -3.88 -15.74
CA ILE A 176 -14.89 -4.78 -14.58
C ILE A 176 -16.35 -5.10 -14.36
N LEU A 177 -16.76 -6.24 -14.88
CA LEU A 177 -18.11 -6.79 -14.76
C LEU A 177 -18.36 -7.17 -13.31
#